data_152e835d4dc2f844954bbd57dec74361
#
_entry.id   152e835d4dc2f844954bbd57dec74361
#
_cell.length_a   1.000
_cell.length_b   1.000
_cell.length_c   1.000
_cell.angle_alpha   90.00
_cell.angle_beta   90.00
_cell.angle_gamma   90.00
#
_symmetry.space_group_name_H-M   'P 1'
#
loop_
_entity.id
_entity.type
_entity.pdbx_description
1 polymer ?
#
loop_
_entity_poly.entity_id
_entity_poly.type
_entity_poly.pdbx_seq_one_letter_code
_entity_poly.pdbx_strand_id
1 'polypeptide(L)'
;MKSVRVFYRKFGPCKYISHLDTNRVMIRAIGKSRLNIWRTEGFNQHAYITFALPLSLGFASECESMDFRVLDDDEDLTAIPDRLHACLPDGIRVLRCAESVHKPAAIESSKYTVILEPMNEGDISDKELSEKLTVFLDSPEIIVEKKTKKGMKNIDLKPYILAFEPREGDKVCFDLKLPAGSTLNINPNLLINAFADHLGIELYADITRAAIYTKGGEEFA
;
A
#
# COMPACT_ATOMS: atom_id res chain seq x y z
N MET A 1 -20.60 -6.26 20.85
CA MET A 1 -19.94 -6.47 19.52
C MET A 1 -19.06 -5.26 19.21
N LYS A 2 -17.74 -5.47 19.11
CA LYS A 2 -16.72 -4.43 19.04
C LYS A 2 -16.08 -4.42 17.64
N SER A 3 -15.89 -3.23 17.03
CA SER A 3 -15.17 -3.08 15.77
C SER A 3 -13.67 -2.96 16.06
N VAL A 4 -12.88 -3.83 15.47
CA VAL A 4 -11.43 -3.89 15.68
C VAL A 4 -10.69 -3.78 14.37
N ARG A 5 -9.50 -3.17 14.43
CA ARG A 5 -8.57 -3.03 13.32
C ARG A 5 -7.31 -3.82 13.60
N VAL A 6 -6.95 -4.66 12.66
CA VAL A 6 -5.68 -5.39 12.64
C VAL A 6 -4.73 -4.68 11.70
N PHE A 7 -3.56 -4.32 12.21
CA PHE A 7 -2.46 -3.73 11.44
C PHE A 7 -1.45 -4.82 11.08
N TYR A 8 -1.01 -4.82 9.84
CA TYR A 8 -0.10 -5.85 9.36
C TYR A 8 0.85 -5.34 8.28
N ARG A 9 1.94 -6.06 8.11
CA ARG A 9 2.91 -5.88 7.02
C ARG A 9 2.67 -6.93 5.95
N LYS A 10 2.97 -6.57 4.70
CA LYS A 10 2.96 -7.48 3.55
C LYS A 10 4.27 -7.33 2.80
N PHE A 11 5.06 -8.38 2.70
CA PHE A 11 6.42 -8.32 2.17
C PHE A 11 6.85 -9.63 1.51
N GLY A 12 8.09 -9.66 0.98
CA GLY A 12 8.65 -10.84 0.34
C GLY A 12 7.77 -11.39 -0.78
N PRO A 13 7.65 -12.71 -0.94
CA PRO A 13 6.81 -13.32 -1.98
C PRO A 13 5.33 -12.90 -1.91
N CYS A 14 4.84 -12.55 -0.73
CA CYS A 14 3.44 -12.12 -0.58
C CYS A 14 3.14 -10.79 -1.26
N LYS A 15 4.14 -9.95 -1.62
CA LYS A 15 3.89 -8.74 -2.42
C LYS A 15 3.26 -9.05 -3.77
N TYR A 16 3.46 -10.27 -4.30
CA TYR A 16 2.94 -10.72 -5.60
C TYR A 16 1.57 -11.41 -5.54
N ILE A 17 0.93 -11.52 -4.37
CA ILE A 17 -0.47 -11.96 -4.31
C ILE A 17 -1.42 -10.79 -4.49
N SER A 18 -2.51 -11.01 -5.23
CA SER A 18 -3.51 -9.98 -5.50
C SER A 18 -4.26 -9.56 -4.23
N HIS A 19 -4.96 -8.39 -4.29
CA HIS A 19 -5.84 -7.98 -3.21
C HIS A 19 -6.94 -9.01 -2.92
N LEU A 20 -7.50 -9.65 -3.95
CA LEU A 20 -8.50 -10.71 -3.78
C LEU A 20 -7.93 -11.94 -3.09
N ASP A 21 -6.69 -12.33 -3.41
CA ASP A 21 -6.04 -13.45 -2.76
C ASP A 21 -5.62 -13.10 -1.34
N THR A 22 -5.17 -11.87 -1.08
CA THR A 22 -4.95 -11.37 0.29
C THR A 22 -6.23 -11.48 1.13
N ASN A 23 -7.37 -11.08 0.57
CA ASN A 23 -8.68 -11.23 1.23
C ASN A 23 -8.97 -12.71 1.57
N ARG A 24 -8.78 -13.62 0.61
CA ARG A 24 -8.97 -15.07 0.83
C ARG A 24 -8.04 -15.62 1.91
N VAL A 25 -6.77 -15.20 1.91
CA VAL A 25 -5.79 -15.60 2.93
C VAL A 25 -6.24 -15.13 4.30
N MET A 26 -6.64 -13.87 4.46
CA MET A 26 -7.11 -13.30 5.72
C MET A 26 -8.38 -14.00 6.23
N ILE A 27 -9.37 -14.24 5.38
CA ILE A 27 -10.59 -14.99 5.75
C ILE A 27 -10.24 -16.40 6.27
N ARG A 28 -9.32 -17.11 5.60
CA ARG A 28 -8.88 -18.44 6.02
C ARG A 28 -8.11 -18.39 7.35
N ALA A 29 -7.23 -17.40 7.52
CA ALA A 29 -6.48 -17.22 8.77
C ALA A 29 -7.41 -16.95 9.95
N ILE A 30 -8.40 -16.08 9.80
CA ILE A 30 -9.43 -15.82 10.80
C ILE A 30 -10.21 -17.10 11.14
N GLY A 31 -10.60 -17.89 10.12
CA GLY A 31 -11.29 -19.16 10.35
C GLY A 31 -10.45 -20.17 11.15
N LYS A 32 -9.12 -20.23 10.89
CA LYS A 32 -8.20 -21.12 11.61
C LYS A 32 -7.87 -20.61 13.02
N SER A 33 -7.81 -19.31 13.23
CA SER A 33 -7.47 -18.67 14.50
C SER A 33 -8.54 -18.84 15.60
N ARG A 34 -9.73 -19.36 15.24
CA ARG A 34 -10.89 -19.54 16.14
C ARG A 34 -11.35 -18.23 16.79
N LEU A 35 -11.12 -17.07 16.14
CA LEU A 35 -11.68 -15.81 16.56
C LEU A 35 -13.21 -15.83 16.35
N ASN A 36 -13.95 -15.44 17.38
CA ASN A 36 -15.40 -15.32 17.31
C ASN A 36 -15.79 -13.97 16.71
N ILE A 37 -15.94 -13.94 15.38
CA ILE A 37 -16.21 -12.70 14.65
C ILE A 37 -17.55 -12.77 13.91
N TRP A 38 -18.10 -11.60 13.62
CA TRP A 38 -19.29 -11.49 12.81
C TRP A 38 -19.04 -12.01 11.38
N ARG A 39 -20.01 -12.81 10.91
CA ARG A 39 -19.99 -13.42 9.57
C ARG A 39 -21.11 -12.86 8.74
N THR A 40 -20.94 -12.86 7.43
CA THR A 40 -22.01 -12.49 6.48
C THR A 40 -23.20 -13.42 6.64
N GLU A 41 -24.39 -12.90 6.41
CA GLU A 41 -25.63 -13.69 6.36
C GLU A 41 -25.80 -14.35 4.97
N GLY A 42 -26.57 -15.45 4.90
CA GLY A 42 -26.88 -16.17 3.67
C GLY A 42 -26.25 -17.56 3.58
N PHE A 43 -26.31 -18.17 2.39
CA PHE A 43 -25.89 -19.57 2.19
C PHE A 43 -24.37 -19.81 2.34
N ASN A 44 -23.54 -18.81 2.02
CA ASN A 44 -22.08 -18.89 2.10
C ASN A 44 -21.55 -17.92 3.16
N GLN A 45 -21.72 -18.28 4.43
CA GLN A 45 -21.23 -17.45 5.53
C GLN A 45 -19.71 -17.43 5.60
N HIS A 46 -19.14 -16.25 5.55
CA HIS A 46 -17.70 -16.03 5.72
C HIS A 46 -17.43 -14.83 6.63
N ALA A 47 -16.21 -14.75 7.14
CA ALA A 47 -15.75 -13.61 7.92
C ALA A 47 -15.97 -12.32 7.12
N TYR A 48 -16.66 -11.35 7.70
CA TYR A 48 -16.80 -10.02 7.08
C TYR A 48 -15.60 -9.16 7.49
N ILE A 49 -14.77 -8.89 6.52
CA ILE A 49 -13.58 -8.05 6.70
C ILE A 49 -13.56 -6.92 5.68
N THR A 50 -13.00 -5.78 6.06
CA THR A 50 -12.86 -4.60 5.21
C THR A 50 -11.44 -4.09 5.28
N PHE A 51 -10.80 -3.89 4.14
CA PHE A 51 -9.46 -3.29 4.07
C PHE A 51 -9.57 -1.77 3.98
N ALA A 52 -8.69 -1.06 4.70
CA ALA A 52 -8.72 0.39 4.71
C ALA A 52 -8.34 1.00 3.36
N LEU A 53 -7.28 0.49 2.74
CA LEU A 53 -6.78 0.94 1.44
C LEU A 53 -6.16 -0.24 0.67
N PRO A 54 -6.72 -0.66 -0.48
CA PRO A 54 -6.13 -1.72 -1.28
C PRO A 54 -4.68 -1.44 -1.67
N LEU A 55 -3.82 -2.48 -1.59
CA LEU A 55 -2.42 -2.41 -2.01
C LEU A 55 -2.28 -2.93 -3.44
N SER A 56 -1.50 -2.23 -4.27
CA SER A 56 -1.20 -2.66 -5.63
C SER A 56 -0.41 -3.97 -5.65
N LEU A 57 -0.61 -4.76 -6.69
CA LEU A 57 0.16 -5.98 -6.93
C LEU A 57 1.64 -5.63 -7.11
N GLY A 58 2.52 -6.42 -6.51
CA GLY A 58 3.96 -6.21 -6.54
C GLY A 58 4.48 -5.26 -5.45
N PHE A 59 3.59 -4.57 -4.71
CA PHE A 59 4.01 -3.67 -3.65
C PHE A 59 4.12 -4.41 -2.31
N ALA A 60 5.19 -4.09 -1.58
CA ALA A 60 5.27 -4.35 -0.15
C ALA A 60 4.56 -3.24 0.65
N SER A 61 4.28 -3.50 1.92
CA SER A 61 3.71 -2.51 2.82
C SER A 61 4.06 -2.79 4.28
N GLU A 62 4.31 -1.71 5.01
CA GLU A 62 4.54 -1.70 6.46
C GLU A 62 3.29 -1.33 7.27
N CYS A 63 2.21 -0.85 6.62
CA CYS A 63 1.11 -0.15 7.27
C CYS A 63 -0.28 -0.56 6.77
N GLU A 64 -0.44 -1.81 6.34
CA GLU A 64 -1.76 -2.31 5.93
C GLU A 64 -2.68 -2.49 7.13
N SER A 65 -3.98 -2.35 6.88
CA SER A 65 -4.97 -2.64 7.91
C SER A 65 -6.25 -3.25 7.35
N MET A 66 -6.89 -4.07 8.19
CA MET A 66 -8.22 -4.63 7.94
C MET A 66 -9.07 -4.54 9.20
N ASP A 67 -10.35 -4.27 9.00
CA ASP A 67 -11.35 -4.17 10.05
C ASP A 67 -12.27 -5.39 10.04
N PHE A 68 -12.65 -5.87 11.21
CA PHE A 68 -13.73 -6.83 11.44
C PHE A 68 -14.40 -6.57 12.77
N ARG A 69 -15.48 -7.31 13.08
CA ARG A 69 -16.20 -7.17 14.35
C ARG A 69 -16.04 -8.44 15.16
N VAL A 70 -15.54 -8.32 16.39
CA VAL A 70 -15.58 -9.40 17.37
C VAL A 70 -16.95 -9.45 18.05
N LEU A 71 -17.46 -10.66 18.28
CA LEU A 71 -18.77 -10.86 18.91
C LEU A 71 -18.67 -10.78 20.44
N ASP A 72 -17.54 -11.19 20.98
CA ASP A 72 -17.25 -11.19 22.42
C ASP A 72 -16.72 -9.80 22.82
N ASP A 73 -17.41 -9.11 23.70
CA ASP A 73 -17.00 -7.77 24.14
C ASP A 73 -15.76 -7.82 25.04
N ASP A 74 -15.48 -8.97 25.66
CA ASP A 74 -14.33 -9.25 26.53
C ASP A 74 -13.13 -9.87 25.77
N GLU A 75 -13.17 -9.95 24.43
CA GLU A 75 -12.06 -10.49 23.64
C GLU A 75 -10.77 -9.68 23.89
N ASP A 76 -9.71 -10.40 24.25
CA ASP A 76 -8.39 -9.79 24.45
C ASP A 76 -7.73 -9.43 23.12
N LEU A 77 -7.77 -8.13 22.78
CA LEU A 77 -7.20 -7.62 21.55
C LEU A 77 -5.69 -7.83 21.46
N THR A 78 -4.99 -7.98 22.58
CA THR A 78 -3.53 -8.18 22.61
C THR A 78 -3.14 -9.61 22.19
N ALA A 79 -4.04 -10.57 22.33
CA ALA A 79 -3.84 -11.95 21.91
C ALA A 79 -4.17 -12.21 20.42
N ILE A 80 -4.92 -11.33 19.79
CA ILE A 80 -5.34 -11.49 18.38
C ILE A 80 -4.14 -11.55 17.40
N PRO A 81 -3.11 -10.69 17.51
CA PRO A 81 -1.95 -10.73 16.63
C PRO A 81 -1.29 -12.10 16.56
N ASP A 82 -0.99 -12.74 17.69
CA ASP A 82 -0.31 -14.03 17.74
C ASP A 82 -1.20 -15.15 17.17
N ARG A 83 -2.51 -15.14 17.49
CA ARG A 83 -3.48 -16.11 16.96
C ARG A 83 -3.60 -16.03 15.44
N LEU A 84 -3.61 -14.83 14.87
CA LEU A 84 -3.66 -14.63 13.43
C LEU A 84 -2.31 -14.96 12.77
N HIS A 85 -1.20 -14.51 13.36
CA HIS A 85 0.13 -14.73 12.82
C HIS A 85 0.44 -16.22 12.67
N ALA A 86 0.05 -17.07 13.63
CA ALA A 86 0.21 -18.52 13.55
C ALA A 86 -0.55 -19.18 12.37
N CYS A 87 -1.48 -18.44 11.74
CA CYS A 87 -2.33 -18.93 10.64
C CYS A 87 -2.02 -18.27 9.29
N LEU A 88 -1.08 -17.32 9.26
CA LEU A 88 -0.71 -16.55 8.07
C LEU A 88 0.60 -17.08 7.45
N PRO A 89 0.83 -16.84 6.15
CA PRO A 89 2.13 -17.11 5.52
C PRO A 89 3.19 -16.10 5.99
N ASP A 90 4.47 -16.50 5.94
CA ASP A 90 5.62 -15.70 6.43
C ASP A 90 5.70 -14.27 5.84
N GLY A 91 5.20 -14.04 4.64
CA GLY A 91 5.16 -12.72 4.01
C GLY A 91 4.02 -11.79 4.47
N ILE A 92 3.20 -12.21 5.44
CA ILE A 92 2.17 -11.39 6.08
C ILE A 92 2.34 -11.48 7.59
N ARG A 93 2.69 -10.35 8.23
CA ARG A 93 2.91 -10.29 9.67
C ARG A 93 1.96 -9.30 10.34
N VAL A 94 1.18 -9.80 11.29
CA VAL A 94 0.34 -8.95 12.15
C VAL A 94 1.23 -8.21 13.14
N LEU A 95 1.00 -6.91 13.28
CA LEU A 95 1.77 -6.02 14.15
C LEU A 95 1.03 -5.76 15.45
N ARG A 96 -0.24 -5.40 15.35
CA ARG A 96 -1.10 -5.08 16.48
C ARG A 96 -2.57 -5.18 16.10
N CYS A 97 -3.43 -5.26 17.12
CA CYS A 97 -4.86 -5.12 17.02
C CYS A 97 -5.33 -4.04 18.00
N ALA A 98 -6.24 -3.18 17.55
CA ALA A 98 -6.82 -2.10 18.37
C ALA A 98 -8.27 -1.85 17.96
N GLU A 99 -9.00 -1.07 18.73
CA GLU A 99 -10.30 -0.55 18.29
C GLU A 99 -10.13 0.39 17.11
N SER A 100 -11.05 0.34 16.13
CA SER A 100 -11.00 1.21 14.97
C SER A 100 -11.32 2.65 15.37
N VAL A 101 -10.37 3.57 15.16
CA VAL A 101 -10.53 5.01 15.45
C VAL A 101 -11.02 5.75 14.21
N HIS A 102 -10.29 5.64 13.11
CA HIS A 102 -10.61 6.35 11.86
C HIS A 102 -11.35 5.44 10.88
N LYS A 103 -12.33 5.99 10.17
CA LYS A 103 -12.94 5.29 9.03
C LYS A 103 -12.01 5.33 7.81
N PRO A 104 -12.02 4.32 6.91
CA PRO A 104 -11.20 4.33 5.68
C PRO A 104 -11.38 5.58 4.81
N ALA A 105 -12.55 6.22 4.86
CA ALA A 105 -12.84 7.47 4.17
C ALA A 105 -12.02 8.69 4.68
N ALA A 106 -11.36 8.58 5.85
CA ALA A 106 -10.47 9.60 6.36
C ALA A 106 -9.09 9.60 5.69
N ILE A 107 -8.75 8.54 4.96
CA ILE A 107 -7.46 8.42 4.26
C ILE A 107 -7.41 9.46 3.13
N GLU A 108 -6.28 10.19 3.06
CA GLU A 108 -6.04 11.23 2.06
C GLU A 108 -4.75 11.02 1.27
N SER A 109 -3.69 10.48 1.92
CA SER A 109 -2.41 10.27 1.26
C SER A 109 -1.67 9.04 1.79
N SER A 110 -0.72 8.55 1.00
CA SER A 110 0.22 7.50 1.38
C SER A 110 1.64 7.91 1.05
N LYS A 111 2.56 7.49 1.89
CA LYS A 111 4.00 7.59 1.69
C LYS A 111 4.53 6.26 1.20
N TYR A 112 5.36 6.30 0.18
CA TYR A 112 6.01 5.14 -0.40
C TYR A 112 7.52 5.33 -0.34
N THR A 113 8.25 4.28 0.02
CA THR A 113 9.69 4.17 -0.23
C THR A 113 9.86 3.42 -1.54
N VAL A 114 10.63 4.01 -2.45
CA VAL A 114 10.88 3.48 -3.80
C VAL A 114 12.37 3.28 -3.99
N ILE A 115 12.76 2.12 -4.47
CA ILE A 115 14.11 1.82 -4.94
C ILE A 115 14.02 1.61 -6.45
N LEU A 116 14.80 2.37 -7.23
CA LEU A 116 14.85 2.24 -8.69
C LEU A 116 16.17 1.59 -9.12
N GLU A 117 16.06 0.70 -10.08
CA GLU A 117 17.19 0.02 -10.70
C GLU A 117 16.98 -0.05 -12.22
N PRO A 118 17.99 0.25 -13.06
CA PRO A 118 17.91 -0.04 -14.48
C PRO A 118 17.74 -1.55 -14.71
N MET A 119 16.90 -1.94 -15.67
CA MET A 119 16.68 -3.35 -15.99
C MET A 119 17.89 -3.97 -16.71
N ASN A 120 18.62 -3.19 -17.49
CA ASN A 120 19.81 -3.64 -18.21
C ASN A 120 21.08 -3.05 -17.60
N GLU A 121 22.08 -3.91 -17.37
CA GLU A 121 23.39 -3.46 -16.91
C GLU A 121 24.05 -2.51 -17.94
N GLY A 122 24.53 -1.36 -17.47
CA GLY A 122 25.25 -0.39 -18.30
C GLY A 122 24.40 0.68 -18.96
N ASP A 123 23.05 0.63 -18.84
CA ASP A 123 22.18 1.69 -19.39
C ASP A 123 22.48 3.06 -18.76
N ILE A 124 22.61 3.10 -17.43
CA ILE A 124 22.84 4.33 -16.66
C ILE A 124 23.40 4.00 -15.28
N SER A 125 24.28 4.83 -14.75
CA SER A 125 24.75 4.69 -13.36
C SER A 125 23.71 5.20 -12.35
N ASP A 126 23.72 4.67 -11.10
CA ASP A 126 22.79 5.12 -10.04
C ASP A 126 22.92 6.63 -9.76
N LYS A 127 24.13 7.17 -9.81
CA LYS A 127 24.35 8.61 -9.65
C LYS A 127 23.66 9.42 -10.76
N GLU A 128 23.89 9.05 -12.01
CA GLU A 128 23.27 9.72 -13.15
C GLU A 128 21.74 9.56 -13.15
N LEU A 129 21.23 8.38 -12.79
CA LEU A 129 19.81 8.11 -12.63
C LEU A 129 19.18 9.03 -11.58
N SER A 130 19.84 9.22 -10.42
CA SER A 130 19.40 10.11 -9.36
C SER A 130 19.37 11.58 -9.79
N GLU A 131 20.43 12.03 -10.49
CA GLU A 131 20.51 13.40 -11.03
C GLU A 131 19.40 13.65 -12.05
N LYS A 132 19.18 12.72 -12.98
CA LYS A 132 18.11 12.81 -14.00
C LYS A 132 16.72 12.78 -13.38
N LEU A 133 16.51 11.97 -12.32
CA LEU A 133 15.23 11.94 -11.58
C LEU A 133 14.94 13.30 -10.95
N THR A 134 15.94 13.94 -10.34
CA THR A 134 15.77 15.28 -9.75
C THR A 134 15.39 16.30 -10.81
N VAL A 135 16.10 16.33 -11.95
CA VAL A 135 15.79 17.23 -13.08
C VAL A 135 14.38 16.96 -13.63
N PHE A 136 14.01 15.69 -13.79
CA PHE A 136 12.66 15.32 -14.26
C PHE A 136 11.57 15.81 -13.30
N LEU A 137 11.79 15.65 -11.99
CA LEU A 137 10.85 16.12 -10.98
C LEU A 137 10.77 17.65 -10.90
N ASP A 138 11.81 18.39 -11.28
CA ASP A 138 11.80 19.85 -11.35
C ASP A 138 11.07 20.41 -12.58
N SER A 139 10.67 19.55 -13.52
CA SER A 139 9.86 19.94 -14.67
C SER A 139 8.58 20.68 -14.24
N PRO A 140 8.12 21.69 -15.00
CA PRO A 140 6.93 22.46 -14.64
C PRO A 140 5.64 21.62 -14.66
N GLU A 141 5.61 20.58 -15.50
CA GLU A 141 4.53 19.61 -15.62
C GLU A 141 5.06 18.22 -15.92
N ILE A 142 4.32 17.18 -15.48
CA ILE A 142 4.62 15.78 -15.75
C ILE A 142 3.34 15.14 -16.29
N ILE A 143 3.19 15.18 -17.61
CA ILE A 143 1.98 14.69 -18.28
C ILE A 143 2.06 13.18 -18.49
N VAL A 144 1.05 12.46 -18.00
CA VAL A 144 0.90 11.01 -18.18
C VAL A 144 -0.47 10.63 -18.69
N GLU A 145 -0.54 9.54 -19.45
CA GLU A 145 -1.82 8.93 -19.82
C GLU A 145 -2.31 8.02 -18.68
N LYS A 146 -3.49 8.33 -18.17
CA LYS A 146 -4.18 7.50 -17.17
C LYS A 146 -5.45 6.90 -17.73
N LYS A 147 -5.58 5.57 -17.63
CA LYS A 147 -6.82 4.88 -17.96
C LYS A 147 -7.88 5.20 -16.90
N THR A 148 -9.00 5.73 -17.36
CA THR A 148 -10.19 6.02 -16.54
C THR A 148 -11.37 5.18 -17.00
N LYS A 149 -12.47 5.17 -16.25
CA LYS A 149 -13.72 4.51 -16.67
C LYS A 149 -14.28 5.06 -17.99
N LYS A 150 -13.90 6.28 -18.40
CA LYS A 150 -14.35 6.97 -19.61
C LYS A 150 -13.33 6.91 -20.77
N GLY A 151 -12.22 6.17 -20.62
CA GLY A 151 -11.14 6.06 -21.60
C GLY A 151 -9.80 6.60 -21.09
N MET A 152 -8.84 6.76 -22.00
CA MET A 152 -7.53 7.36 -21.68
C MET A 152 -7.69 8.87 -21.48
N LYS A 153 -7.00 9.40 -20.48
CA LYS A 153 -6.99 10.83 -20.17
C LYS A 153 -5.57 11.25 -19.77
N ASN A 154 -5.11 12.34 -20.34
CA ASN A 154 -3.88 12.98 -19.91
C ASN A 154 -4.11 13.71 -18.58
N ILE A 155 -3.23 13.45 -17.62
CA ILE A 155 -3.20 14.15 -16.33
C ILE A 155 -1.78 14.66 -16.07
N ASP A 156 -1.69 15.84 -15.49
CA ASP A 156 -0.44 16.32 -14.93
C ASP A 156 -0.25 15.72 -13.52
N LEU A 157 0.86 15.02 -13.31
CA LEU A 157 1.19 14.42 -12.01
C LEU A 157 1.83 15.40 -11.04
N LYS A 158 2.41 16.50 -11.52
CA LYS A 158 3.15 17.46 -10.70
C LYS A 158 2.38 17.95 -9.47
N PRO A 159 1.08 18.37 -9.59
CA PRO A 159 0.28 18.79 -8.43
C PRO A 159 -0.02 17.68 -7.42
N TYR A 160 0.17 16.42 -7.80
CA TYR A 160 -0.11 15.27 -6.94
C TYR A 160 1.13 14.73 -6.22
N ILE A 161 2.32 15.26 -6.50
CA ILE A 161 3.54 14.95 -5.75
C ILE A 161 3.52 15.82 -4.49
N LEU A 162 2.98 15.25 -3.38
CA LEU A 162 2.81 15.99 -2.12
C LEU A 162 4.14 16.17 -1.38
N ALA A 163 5.06 15.22 -1.52
CA ALA A 163 6.42 15.30 -1.03
C ALA A 163 7.31 14.33 -1.80
N PHE A 164 8.57 14.71 -1.97
CA PHE A 164 9.65 13.89 -2.51
C PHE A 164 10.90 14.13 -1.67
N GLU A 165 11.49 13.06 -1.15
CA GLU A 165 12.67 13.11 -0.28
C GLU A 165 13.67 12.05 -0.76
N PRO A 166 14.80 12.43 -1.38
CA PRO A 166 15.85 11.47 -1.72
C PRO A 166 16.44 10.87 -0.44
N ARG A 167 16.82 9.60 -0.51
CA ARG A 167 17.52 8.91 0.56
C ARG A 167 18.98 8.67 0.14
N GLU A 168 19.90 8.86 1.05
CA GLU A 168 21.31 8.51 0.84
C GLU A 168 21.47 6.99 0.78
N GLY A 169 22.33 6.50 -0.12
CA GLY A 169 22.64 5.09 -0.30
C GLY A 169 23.30 4.80 -1.64
N ASP A 170 23.68 3.55 -1.85
CA ASP A 170 24.34 3.09 -3.08
C ASP A 170 23.35 2.96 -4.27
N LYS A 171 22.06 2.86 -3.99
CA LYS A 171 20.99 2.76 -4.99
C LYS A 171 20.12 4.00 -5.01
N VAL A 172 19.46 4.26 -6.13
CA VAL A 172 18.48 5.35 -6.22
C VAL A 172 17.27 5.01 -5.37
N CYS A 173 17.22 5.61 -4.18
CA CYS A 173 16.17 5.40 -3.19
C CYS A 173 15.57 6.75 -2.79
N PHE A 174 14.23 6.80 -2.66
CA PHE A 174 13.52 8.01 -2.24
C PHE A 174 12.19 7.69 -1.59
N ASP A 175 11.72 8.64 -0.79
CA ASP A 175 10.36 8.66 -0.28
C ASP A 175 9.48 9.55 -1.16
N LEU A 176 8.29 9.05 -1.48
CA LEU A 176 7.31 9.71 -2.33
C LEU A 176 5.96 9.73 -1.62
N LYS A 177 5.38 10.91 -1.41
CA LYS A 177 4.03 11.06 -0.85
C LYS A 177 3.04 11.45 -1.94
N LEU A 178 1.99 10.66 -2.10
CA LEU A 178 0.96 10.83 -3.12
C LEU A 178 -0.44 10.80 -2.50
N PRO A 179 -1.45 11.42 -3.13
CA PRO A 179 -2.84 11.25 -2.76
C PRO A 179 -3.24 9.77 -2.82
N ALA A 180 -3.93 9.32 -1.79
CA ALA A 180 -4.45 7.97 -1.68
C ALA A 180 -5.78 7.99 -0.92
N GLY A 181 -6.76 7.26 -1.40
CA GLY A 181 -8.08 7.18 -0.77
C GLY A 181 -9.18 6.80 -1.76
N SER A 182 -10.41 6.91 -1.32
CA SER A 182 -11.58 6.52 -2.13
C SER A 182 -11.90 7.48 -3.28
N THR A 183 -11.57 8.78 -3.11
CA THR A 183 -11.90 9.83 -4.09
C THR A 183 -10.77 10.03 -5.10
N LEU A 184 -9.55 10.05 -4.62
CA LEU A 184 -8.34 10.24 -5.42
C LEU A 184 -7.28 9.24 -4.98
N ASN A 185 -6.72 8.53 -5.94
CA ASN A 185 -5.64 7.58 -5.70
C ASN A 185 -4.66 7.66 -6.88
N ILE A 186 -3.42 8.03 -6.58
CA ILE A 186 -2.32 8.12 -7.55
C ILE A 186 -1.35 6.97 -7.25
N ASN A 187 -1.18 6.10 -8.25
CA ASN A 187 -0.23 4.98 -8.13
C ASN A 187 1.19 5.48 -8.43
N PRO A 188 2.19 5.20 -7.58
CA PRO A 188 3.60 5.54 -7.83
C PRO A 188 4.11 5.12 -9.22
N ASN A 189 3.65 3.97 -9.73
CA ASN A 189 4.05 3.49 -11.07
C ASN A 189 3.74 4.49 -12.20
N LEU A 190 2.76 5.38 -12.03
CA LEU A 190 2.50 6.41 -13.05
C LEU A 190 3.69 7.37 -13.20
N LEU A 191 4.28 7.78 -12.09
CA LEU A 191 5.47 8.64 -12.08
C LEU A 191 6.71 7.88 -12.58
N ILE A 192 6.90 6.65 -12.10
CA ILE A 192 8.06 5.83 -12.45
C ILE A 192 8.06 5.49 -13.94
N ASN A 193 6.91 5.10 -14.49
CA ASN A 193 6.80 4.82 -15.93
C ASN A 193 7.03 6.08 -16.78
N ALA A 194 6.48 7.23 -16.37
CA ALA A 194 6.74 8.49 -17.07
C ALA A 194 8.22 8.87 -17.05
N PHE A 195 8.92 8.60 -15.97
CA PHE A 195 10.36 8.82 -15.88
C PHE A 195 11.14 7.82 -16.75
N ALA A 196 10.77 6.55 -16.74
CA ALA A 196 11.37 5.53 -17.62
C ALA A 196 11.18 5.87 -19.10
N ASP A 197 9.96 6.28 -19.50
CA ASP A 197 9.65 6.73 -20.85
C ASP A 197 10.46 7.98 -21.25
N HIS A 198 10.62 8.93 -20.32
CA HIS A 198 11.44 10.14 -20.53
C HIS A 198 12.91 9.80 -20.76
N LEU A 199 13.45 8.80 -20.10
CA LEU A 199 14.82 8.33 -20.28
C LEU A 199 15.00 7.40 -21.49
N GLY A 200 13.91 6.77 -21.96
CA GLY A 200 13.95 5.74 -23.01
C GLY A 200 14.61 4.43 -22.55
N ILE A 201 14.57 4.12 -21.24
CA ILE A 201 15.10 2.89 -20.65
C ILE A 201 14.04 2.17 -19.82
N GLU A 202 14.24 0.87 -19.56
CA GLU A 202 13.40 0.11 -18.66
C GLU A 202 13.92 0.20 -17.22
N LEU A 203 13.02 0.51 -16.26
CA LEU A 203 13.32 0.59 -14.83
C LEU A 203 12.57 -0.46 -14.05
N TYR A 204 13.25 -1.14 -13.16
CA TYR A 204 12.63 -1.90 -12.09
C TYR A 204 12.43 -1.00 -10.88
N ALA A 205 11.25 -1.10 -10.24
CA ALA A 205 10.95 -0.37 -9.03
C ALA A 205 10.51 -1.32 -7.91
N ASP A 206 11.26 -1.37 -6.83
CA ASP A 206 10.80 -2.00 -5.58
C ASP A 206 10.09 -0.95 -4.72
N ILE A 207 8.78 -1.13 -4.55
CA ILE A 207 7.92 -0.14 -3.91
C ILE A 207 7.35 -0.69 -2.62
N THR A 208 7.59 0.02 -1.53
CA THR A 208 7.02 -0.27 -0.21
C THR A 208 6.14 0.89 0.23
N ARG A 209 4.86 0.62 0.55
CA ARG A 209 4.01 1.59 1.24
C ARG A 209 4.49 1.71 2.68
N ALA A 210 5.07 2.85 3.04
CA ALA A 210 5.67 3.09 4.35
C ALA A 210 4.65 3.60 5.38
N ALA A 211 3.72 4.49 4.96
CA ALA A 211 2.70 5.05 5.83
C ALA A 211 1.43 5.46 5.07
N ILE A 212 0.32 5.56 5.79
CA ILE A 212 -0.97 6.07 5.32
C ILE A 212 -1.35 7.23 6.24
N TYR A 213 -1.86 8.32 5.67
CA TYR A 213 -2.21 9.53 6.41
C TYR A 213 -3.66 9.93 6.21
N THR A 214 -4.25 10.48 7.27
CA THR A 214 -5.57 11.10 7.26
C THR A 214 -5.51 12.53 6.71
N LYS A 215 -6.69 13.15 6.51
CA LYS A 215 -6.82 14.56 6.11
C LYS A 215 -6.15 15.55 7.09
N GLY A 216 -5.99 15.16 8.35
CA GLY A 216 -5.29 15.95 9.37
C GLY A 216 -3.77 15.82 9.32
N GLY A 217 -3.22 14.95 8.46
CA GLY A 217 -1.79 14.65 8.39
C GLY A 217 -1.29 13.67 9.44
N GLU A 218 -2.18 13.13 10.28
CA GLU A 218 -1.90 12.09 11.26
C GLU A 218 -1.81 10.72 10.56
N GLU A 219 -1.01 9.82 11.11
CA GLU A 219 -1.00 8.43 10.64
C GLU A 219 -2.36 7.78 10.86
N PHE A 220 -2.80 7.02 9.86
CA PHE A 220 -4.07 6.32 9.90
C PHE A 220 -4.02 5.18 10.92
N ALA A 221 -4.86 5.27 11.96
CA ALA A 221 -4.94 4.32 13.07
C ALA A 221 -6.36 3.76 13.26
#